data_e48beb72fc47218e3a384de1be930340
#
_entry.id   e48beb72fc47218e3a384de1be930340
#
_cell.length_a   1.000
_cell.length_b   1.000
_cell.length_c   1.000
_cell.angle_alpha   90.00
_cell.angle_beta   90.00
_cell.angle_gamma   90.00
#
_symmetry.space_group_name_H-M   'P 1'
#
loop_
_entity.id
_entity.type
_entity.pdbx_description
1 polymer ?
#
loop_
_entity_poly.entity_id
_entity_poly.type
_entity_poly.pdbx_seq_one_letter_code
_entity_poly.pdbx_strand_id
1 'polypeptide(L)'
;GKVLQITFCVVILFSCAFFTLLYWNDNKYKNDPNEGIRYLYDNWEFYYGALLTPQDLKNGDTKGAYMEYVTIGEVNNYSNHNPYRGAHGCGTYVLHLKLAAEKTRYAIEIPEIYSAYRFYVNDELIGQCGEPGESDRNYQEGIQTKIYSFEAAGECTLLLETRDESHYYSGMTYPPALGEESVVLHRV
;
A
#
# COMPACT_ATOMS: atom_id res chain seq x y z
N GLY A 1 2.44 2.75 51.30
CA GLY A 1 1.04 2.67 51.30
C GLY A 1 0.35 3.58 50.28
N LYS A 2 -0.54 4.46 50.72
CA LYS A 2 -1.45 5.23 49.86
C LYS A 2 -0.73 6.15 48.85
N VAL A 3 0.38 6.79 49.24
CA VAL A 3 1.17 7.66 48.33
C VAL A 3 1.70 6.87 47.12
N LEU A 4 2.26 5.68 47.35
CA LEU A 4 2.78 4.83 46.29
C LEU A 4 1.67 4.38 45.32
N GLN A 5 0.48 4.07 45.84
CA GLN A 5 -0.68 3.71 45.02
C GLN A 5 -1.15 4.88 44.15
N ILE A 6 -1.22 6.08 44.74
CA ILE A 6 -1.60 7.30 44.00
C ILE A 6 -0.57 7.58 42.89
N THR A 7 0.73 7.52 43.20
CA THR A 7 1.79 7.72 42.20
C THR A 7 1.70 6.71 41.07
N PHE A 8 1.45 5.43 41.39
CA PHE A 8 1.30 4.39 40.38
C PHE A 8 0.08 4.62 39.49
N CYS A 9 -1.07 5.01 40.05
CA CYS A 9 -2.26 5.34 39.25
C CYS A 9 -2.02 6.56 38.34
N VAL A 10 -1.32 7.60 38.79
CA VAL A 10 -0.99 8.76 38.01
C VAL A 10 -0.08 8.40 36.84
N VAL A 11 0.94 7.57 37.07
CA VAL A 11 1.84 7.12 35.99
C VAL A 11 1.08 6.31 34.94
N ILE A 12 0.19 5.40 35.35
CA ILE A 12 -0.64 4.64 34.40
C ILE A 12 -1.52 5.58 33.57
N LEU A 13 -2.21 6.53 34.21
CA LEU A 13 -3.08 7.49 33.50
C LEU A 13 -2.30 8.32 32.50
N PHE A 14 -1.12 8.82 32.87
CA PHE A 14 -0.24 9.54 31.97
C PHE A 14 0.24 8.66 30.79
N SER A 15 0.62 7.43 31.07
CA SER A 15 1.03 6.48 30.01
C SER A 15 -0.12 6.19 29.06
N CYS A 16 -1.33 5.92 29.58
CA CYS A 16 -2.50 5.70 28.74
C CYS A 16 -2.84 6.92 27.88
N ALA A 17 -2.83 8.13 28.47
CA ALA A 17 -3.07 9.37 27.74
C ALA A 17 -2.01 9.61 26.67
N PHE A 18 -0.73 9.36 26.99
CA PHE A 18 0.38 9.51 26.05
C PHE A 18 0.25 8.52 24.86
N PHE A 19 -0.02 7.25 25.13
CA PHE A 19 -0.23 6.27 24.07
C PHE A 19 -1.49 6.54 23.25
N THR A 20 -2.55 7.07 23.87
CA THR A 20 -3.76 7.49 23.14
C THR A 20 -3.46 8.68 22.23
N LEU A 21 -2.67 9.65 22.69
CA LEU A 21 -2.25 10.79 21.87
C LEU A 21 -1.31 10.37 20.75
N LEU A 22 -0.38 9.43 21.00
CA LEU A 22 0.46 8.87 19.95
C LEU A 22 -0.38 8.11 18.91
N TYR A 23 -1.32 7.28 19.34
CA TYR A 23 -2.24 6.56 18.46
C TYR A 23 -3.11 7.52 17.62
N TRP A 24 -3.55 8.64 18.20
CA TRP A 24 -4.31 9.67 17.48
C TRP A 24 -3.45 10.50 16.52
N ASN A 25 -2.18 10.73 16.87
CA ASN A 25 -1.25 11.45 16.01
C ASN A 25 -0.71 10.56 14.87
N ASP A 26 -0.78 9.25 15.04
CA ASP A 26 -0.37 8.25 14.05
C ASP A 26 -1.39 8.07 12.90
N ASN A 27 -2.51 8.79 12.93
CA ASN A 27 -3.43 8.92 11.79
C ASN A 27 -2.82 9.84 10.68
N LYS A 28 -1.60 9.51 10.32
CA LYS A 28 -0.73 10.19 9.37
C LYS A 28 -1.30 10.22 7.94
N TYR A 29 -2.27 9.34 7.65
CA TYR A 29 -2.83 9.13 6.31
C TYR A 29 -4.29 9.57 6.20
N LYS A 30 -4.72 10.57 7.01
CA LYS A 30 -6.05 11.15 6.83
C LYS A 30 -6.09 11.96 5.54
N ASN A 31 -7.05 11.63 4.69
CA ASN A 31 -7.31 12.43 3.51
C ASN A 31 -7.90 13.78 3.91
N ASP A 32 -7.14 14.87 3.73
CA ASP A 32 -7.63 16.22 3.82
C ASP A 32 -7.98 16.70 2.39
N PRO A 33 -9.26 17.02 2.13
CA PRO A 33 -9.67 17.51 0.81
C PRO A 33 -8.93 18.79 0.37
N ASN A 34 -8.36 19.55 1.29
CA ASN A 34 -7.66 20.79 0.99
C ASN A 34 -6.19 20.59 0.59
N GLU A 35 -5.61 19.43 0.87
CA GLU A 35 -4.21 19.15 0.53
C GLU A 35 -4.02 18.71 -0.93
N GLY A 36 -5.11 18.34 -1.63
CA GLY A 36 -5.04 17.85 -3.01
C GLY A 36 -4.36 16.48 -3.15
N ILE A 37 -4.05 15.83 -2.03
CA ILE A 37 -3.44 14.49 -1.98
C ILE A 37 -4.41 13.52 -1.33
N ARG A 38 -4.59 12.38 -1.96
CA ARG A 38 -5.41 11.28 -1.47
C ARG A 38 -4.53 10.06 -1.16
N TYR A 39 -4.55 9.62 0.09
CA TYR A 39 -3.97 8.35 0.48
C TYR A 39 -4.91 7.21 0.11
N LEU A 40 -4.38 6.22 -0.59
CA LEU A 40 -5.12 5.10 -1.13
C LEU A 40 -5.01 3.90 -0.19
N TYR A 41 -5.75 3.91 0.92
CA TYR A 41 -5.66 2.84 1.92
C TYR A 41 -6.80 1.81 1.80
N ASP A 42 -8.01 2.18 1.37
CA ASP A 42 -9.19 1.31 1.36
C ASP A 42 -9.51 0.71 -0.02
N ASN A 43 -10.27 -0.38 0.01
CA ASN A 43 -10.90 -1.03 -1.14
C ASN A 43 -9.91 -1.62 -2.16
N TRP A 44 -8.73 -2.01 -1.74
CA TRP A 44 -7.83 -2.77 -2.58
C TRP A 44 -8.29 -4.23 -2.67
N GLU A 45 -8.47 -4.73 -3.89
CA GLU A 45 -8.54 -6.16 -4.15
C GLU A 45 -7.14 -6.73 -4.02
N PHE A 46 -6.99 -7.81 -3.27
CA PHE A 46 -5.71 -8.47 -3.06
C PHE A 46 -5.76 -9.94 -3.47
N TYR A 47 -4.91 -10.31 -4.38
CA TYR A 47 -4.76 -11.66 -4.94
C TYR A 47 -3.47 -12.27 -4.40
N TYR A 48 -3.55 -13.02 -3.30
CA TYR A 48 -2.37 -13.65 -2.70
C TYR A 48 -1.88 -14.85 -3.52
N GLY A 49 -0.56 -14.97 -3.68
CA GLY A 49 0.10 -16.08 -4.34
C GLY A 49 0.17 -15.97 -5.86
N ALA A 50 -0.29 -14.87 -6.44
CA ALA A 50 -0.24 -14.65 -7.89
C ALA A 50 0.30 -13.27 -8.25
N LEU A 51 1.17 -13.22 -9.24
CA LEU A 51 1.53 -12.01 -9.98
C LEU A 51 0.60 -11.94 -11.20
N LEU A 52 -0.34 -10.99 -11.16
CA LEU A 52 -1.36 -10.80 -12.18
C LEU A 52 -1.05 -9.54 -12.97
N THR A 53 -0.98 -9.68 -14.28
CA THR A 53 -0.91 -8.55 -15.19
C THR A 53 -2.30 -7.97 -15.46
N PRO A 54 -2.42 -6.74 -15.98
CA PRO A 54 -3.71 -6.21 -16.43
C PRO A 54 -4.42 -7.13 -17.45
N GLN A 55 -3.67 -7.85 -18.28
CA GLN A 55 -4.24 -8.78 -19.26
C GLN A 55 -4.81 -10.05 -18.60
N ASP A 56 -4.18 -10.57 -17.54
CA ASP A 56 -4.70 -11.71 -16.79
C ASP A 56 -6.08 -11.34 -16.21
N LEU A 57 -6.17 -10.17 -15.56
CA LEU A 57 -7.44 -9.69 -14.98
C LEU A 57 -8.54 -9.49 -16.03
N LYS A 58 -8.23 -8.93 -17.20
CA LYS A 58 -9.18 -8.78 -18.31
C LYS A 58 -9.71 -10.12 -18.82
N ASN A 59 -8.87 -11.14 -18.79
CA ASN A 59 -9.24 -12.49 -19.20
C ASN A 59 -9.96 -13.25 -18.08
N GLY A 60 -10.09 -12.67 -16.88
CA GLY A 60 -10.61 -13.36 -15.70
C GLY A 60 -9.70 -14.46 -15.16
N ASP A 61 -8.42 -14.45 -15.55
CA ASP A 61 -7.43 -15.42 -15.09
C ASP A 61 -6.76 -14.93 -13.80
N THR A 62 -7.21 -15.47 -12.68
CA THR A 62 -6.63 -15.18 -11.37
C THR A 62 -5.46 -16.10 -11.01
N LYS A 63 -5.02 -16.97 -11.93
CA LYS A 63 -3.98 -18.00 -11.68
C LYS A 63 -4.25 -18.82 -10.41
N GLY A 64 -5.53 -18.98 -10.08
CA GLY A 64 -5.98 -19.73 -8.91
C GLY A 64 -5.89 -18.95 -7.57
N ALA A 65 -5.51 -17.69 -7.60
CA ALA A 65 -5.51 -16.85 -6.39
C ALA A 65 -6.93 -16.53 -5.94
N TYR A 66 -7.11 -16.51 -4.63
CA TYR A 66 -8.34 -16.03 -4.00
C TYR A 66 -8.23 -14.52 -3.76
N MET A 67 -9.24 -13.80 -4.19
CA MET A 67 -9.35 -12.35 -4.00
C MET A 67 -10.03 -12.03 -2.66
N GLU A 68 -9.47 -11.08 -1.95
CA GLU A 68 -10.10 -10.44 -0.80
C GLU A 68 -9.92 -8.92 -0.86
N TYR A 69 -10.80 -8.18 -0.18
CA TYR A 69 -10.61 -6.74 0.01
C TYR A 69 -9.74 -6.49 1.23
N VAL A 70 -8.77 -5.59 1.07
CA VAL A 70 -7.82 -5.23 2.14
C VAL A 70 -7.75 -3.73 2.33
N THR A 71 -7.44 -3.32 3.56
CA THR A 71 -7.08 -1.95 3.92
C THR A 71 -5.57 -1.88 4.13
N ILE A 72 -4.89 -1.01 3.39
CA ILE A 72 -3.45 -0.85 3.49
C ILE A 72 -3.08 -0.16 4.82
N GLY A 73 -2.10 -0.71 5.52
CA GLY A 73 -1.65 -0.23 6.82
C GLY A 73 -2.22 -0.98 8.03
N GLU A 74 -3.18 -1.89 7.83
CA GLU A 74 -3.69 -2.73 8.91
C GLU A 74 -2.78 -3.92 9.21
N VAL A 75 -1.94 -4.31 8.26
CA VAL A 75 -1.07 -5.48 8.39
C VAL A 75 0.36 -5.18 7.96
N ASN A 76 1.29 -5.99 8.46
CA ASN A 76 2.71 -5.82 8.25
C ASN A 76 3.30 -6.79 7.22
N ASN A 77 2.60 -7.88 6.92
CA ASN A 77 3.02 -8.87 5.93
C ASN A 77 1.83 -9.75 5.49
N TYR A 78 2.05 -10.59 4.49
CA TYR A 78 1.00 -11.42 3.90
C TYR A 78 0.32 -12.39 4.88
N SER A 79 0.99 -12.82 5.95
CA SER A 79 0.41 -13.78 6.90
C SER A 79 -0.58 -13.17 7.89
N ASN A 80 -0.59 -11.85 8.08
CA ASN A 80 -1.40 -11.21 9.11
C ASN A 80 -2.92 -11.33 8.88
N HIS A 81 -3.36 -11.36 7.62
CA HIS A 81 -4.78 -11.56 7.30
C HIS A 81 -5.20 -13.02 7.35
N ASN A 82 -4.28 -13.94 7.07
CA ASN A 82 -4.57 -15.36 6.98
C ASN A 82 -3.38 -16.19 7.48
N PRO A 83 -3.52 -16.92 8.60
CA PRO A 83 -2.43 -17.70 9.19
C PRO A 83 -1.92 -18.84 8.30
N TYR A 84 -2.67 -19.21 7.24
CA TYR A 84 -2.22 -20.20 6.26
C TYR A 84 -1.33 -19.60 5.17
N ARG A 85 -1.15 -18.26 5.15
CA ARG A 85 -0.22 -17.57 4.27
C ARG A 85 1.16 -17.51 4.91
N GLY A 86 2.20 -17.63 4.09
CA GLY A 86 3.56 -17.29 4.51
C GLY A 86 3.72 -15.79 4.70
N ALA A 87 4.71 -15.38 5.49
CA ALA A 87 5.11 -13.97 5.56
C ALA A 87 5.75 -13.49 4.26
N HIS A 88 6.35 -14.41 3.51
CA HIS A 88 6.97 -14.19 2.19
C HIS A 88 6.11 -14.72 1.07
N GLY A 89 6.45 -14.39 -0.16
CA GLY A 89 5.75 -14.81 -1.36
C GLY A 89 5.36 -13.64 -2.25
N CYS A 90 4.26 -13.77 -2.97
CA CYS A 90 3.81 -12.74 -3.91
C CYS A 90 2.31 -12.45 -3.77
N GLY A 91 1.90 -11.35 -4.32
CA GLY A 91 0.50 -10.97 -4.43
C GLY A 91 0.31 -9.79 -5.36
N THR A 92 -0.91 -9.61 -5.82
CA THR A 92 -1.28 -8.48 -6.67
C THR A 92 -2.38 -7.68 -6.00
N TYR A 93 -2.16 -6.38 -5.92
CA TYR A 93 -3.12 -5.40 -5.44
C TYR A 93 -3.76 -4.69 -6.61
N VAL A 94 -5.07 -4.54 -6.60
CA VAL A 94 -5.83 -3.83 -7.63
C VAL A 94 -6.76 -2.82 -6.97
N LEU A 95 -6.76 -1.58 -7.48
CA LEU A 95 -7.65 -0.54 -7.00
C LEU A 95 -8.33 0.15 -8.17
N HIS A 96 -9.65 0.19 -8.15
CA HIS A 96 -10.47 0.91 -9.11
C HIS A 96 -10.79 2.30 -8.58
N LEU A 97 -10.43 3.32 -9.34
CA LEU A 97 -10.61 4.72 -8.98
C LEU A 97 -11.49 5.44 -9.98
N LYS A 98 -12.19 6.44 -9.51
CA LYS A 98 -12.83 7.44 -10.36
C LYS A 98 -12.07 8.75 -10.20
N LEU A 99 -11.43 9.19 -11.28
CA LEU A 99 -10.67 10.42 -11.38
C LEU A 99 -11.50 11.52 -12.08
N ALA A 100 -10.89 12.69 -12.31
CA ALA A 100 -11.51 13.76 -13.08
C ALA A 100 -11.92 13.26 -14.48
N ALA A 101 -13.01 13.81 -15.01
CA ALA A 101 -13.49 13.44 -16.34
C ALA A 101 -12.54 13.92 -17.46
N GLU A 102 -11.85 15.02 -17.21
CA GLU A 102 -10.85 15.57 -18.12
C GLU A 102 -9.50 14.89 -17.92
N LYS A 103 -8.77 14.68 -19.01
CA LYS A 103 -7.44 14.12 -19.00
C LYS A 103 -6.50 15.01 -18.19
N THR A 104 -6.05 14.50 -17.05
CA THR A 104 -5.23 15.21 -16.08
C THR A 104 -3.95 14.44 -15.83
N ARG A 105 -2.87 15.15 -15.59
CA ARG A 105 -1.60 14.57 -15.21
C ARG A 105 -1.53 14.40 -13.70
N TYR A 106 -1.44 13.15 -13.26
CA TYR A 106 -1.34 12.72 -11.88
C TYR A 106 0.08 12.27 -11.55
N ALA A 107 0.41 12.33 -10.27
CA ALA A 107 1.54 11.60 -9.73
C ALA A 107 1.08 10.76 -8.54
N ILE A 108 1.71 9.59 -8.39
CA ILE A 108 1.53 8.69 -7.27
C ILE A 108 2.88 8.45 -6.60
N GLU A 109 2.93 8.71 -5.30
CA GLU A 109 4.03 8.30 -4.44
C GLU A 109 3.72 6.90 -3.92
N ILE A 110 4.52 5.92 -4.32
CA ILE A 110 4.53 4.59 -3.71
C ILE A 110 5.62 4.63 -2.65
N PRO A 111 5.25 4.56 -1.36
CA PRO A 111 6.21 4.63 -0.26
C PRO A 111 7.14 3.41 -0.28
N GLU A 112 8.15 3.44 0.56
CA GLU A 112 9.01 2.30 0.78
C GLU A 112 8.19 1.10 1.24
N ILE A 113 7.92 0.17 0.31
CA ILE A 113 7.34 -1.12 0.61
C ILE A 113 8.44 -2.18 0.57
N TYR A 114 8.46 -3.08 1.55
CA TYR A 114 9.50 -4.09 1.69
C TYR A 114 9.27 -5.26 0.73
N SER A 115 9.10 -4.92 -0.56
CA SER A 115 8.81 -5.89 -1.63
C SER A 115 9.25 -5.31 -2.96
N ALA A 116 9.78 -6.14 -3.83
CA ALA A 116 9.90 -5.77 -5.24
C ALA A 116 8.51 -5.63 -5.86
N TYR A 117 8.33 -4.71 -6.79
CA TYR A 117 7.03 -4.51 -7.42
C TYR A 117 7.11 -4.01 -8.87
N ARG A 118 6.05 -4.30 -9.64
CA ARG A 118 5.71 -3.62 -10.90
C ARG A 118 4.39 -2.88 -10.72
N PHE A 119 4.35 -1.65 -11.18
CA PHE A 119 3.20 -0.77 -11.06
C PHE A 119 2.61 -0.46 -12.42
N TYR A 120 1.32 -0.71 -12.57
CA TYR A 120 0.55 -0.45 -13.78
C TYR A 120 -0.56 0.54 -13.51
N VAL A 121 -0.85 1.36 -14.52
CA VAL A 121 -2.06 2.20 -14.58
C VAL A 121 -2.84 1.77 -15.82
N ASN A 122 -4.06 1.29 -15.61
CA ASN A 122 -4.85 0.60 -16.63
C ASN A 122 -4.05 -0.58 -17.22
N ASP A 123 -3.59 -0.47 -18.45
CA ASP A 123 -2.85 -1.52 -19.14
C ASP A 123 -1.36 -1.23 -19.27
N GLU A 124 -0.93 -0.07 -18.85
CA GLU A 124 0.43 0.43 -19.07
C GLU A 124 1.30 0.18 -17.84
N LEU A 125 2.47 -0.44 -18.05
CA LEU A 125 3.52 -0.53 -17.02
C LEU A 125 4.15 0.87 -16.86
N ILE A 126 3.89 1.50 -15.72
CA ILE A 126 4.39 2.86 -15.43
C ILE A 126 5.77 2.80 -14.80
N GLY A 127 6.05 1.78 -14.01
CA GLY A 127 7.36 1.62 -13.40
C GLY A 127 7.48 0.41 -12.49
N GLN A 128 8.69 0.27 -11.94
CA GLN A 128 9.01 -0.85 -11.05
C GLN A 128 10.07 -0.46 -10.02
N CYS A 129 10.14 -1.24 -8.95
CA CYS A 129 11.21 -1.18 -7.96
C CYS A 129 11.66 -2.61 -7.65
N GLY A 130 12.93 -2.92 -7.92
CA GLY A 130 13.37 -4.30 -7.97
C GLY A 130 12.72 -5.08 -9.12
N GLU A 131 12.73 -6.41 -9.02
CA GLU A 131 12.09 -7.32 -9.97
C GLU A 131 11.33 -8.39 -9.20
N PRO A 132 9.99 -8.40 -9.21
CA PRO A 132 9.22 -9.40 -8.47
C PRO A 132 9.41 -10.82 -9.04
N GLY A 133 9.73 -10.97 -10.34
CA GLY A 133 10.01 -12.25 -10.97
C GLY A 133 8.92 -13.29 -10.76
N GLU A 134 8.91 -14.34 -11.58
CA GLU A 134 7.97 -15.47 -11.43
C GLU A 134 8.51 -16.57 -10.50
N SER A 135 9.77 -16.50 -10.14
CA SER A 135 10.45 -17.46 -9.28
C SER A 135 11.58 -16.77 -8.51
N ASP A 136 12.08 -17.45 -7.46
CA ASP A 136 13.20 -16.95 -6.63
C ASP A 136 14.45 -16.64 -7.45
N ARG A 137 14.65 -17.32 -8.57
CA ARG A 137 15.81 -17.09 -9.44
C ARG A 137 15.78 -15.75 -10.16
N ASN A 138 14.60 -15.20 -10.37
CA ASN A 138 14.38 -13.95 -11.10
C ASN A 138 13.97 -12.81 -10.16
N TYR A 139 13.87 -13.07 -8.86
CA TYR A 139 13.58 -12.05 -7.87
C TYR A 139 14.80 -11.17 -7.65
N GLN A 140 14.57 -9.86 -7.66
CA GLN A 140 15.55 -8.85 -7.26
C GLN A 140 14.86 -7.88 -6.30
N GLU A 141 15.41 -7.79 -5.11
CA GLU A 141 14.91 -6.88 -4.07
C GLU A 141 14.88 -5.43 -4.54
N GLY A 142 13.86 -4.69 -4.11
CA GLY A 142 13.77 -3.26 -4.33
C GLY A 142 13.01 -2.60 -3.19
N ILE A 143 13.72 -1.74 -2.42
CA ILE A 143 13.16 -1.04 -1.27
C ILE A 143 13.45 0.44 -1.44
N GLN A 144 12.54 1.17 -2.07
CA GLN A 144 12.67 2.61 -2.28
C GLN A 144 11.30 3.25 -2.40
N THR A 145 11.14 4.44 -1.84
CA THR A 145 10.03 5.33 -2.21
C THR A 145 10.22 5.78 -3.65
N LYS A 146 9.18 5.64 -4.46
CA LYS A 146 9.16 6.05 -5.87
C LYS A 146 7.97 6.94 -6.14
N ILE A 147 8.16 7.90 -7.02
CA ILE A 147 7.08 8.74 -7.56
C ILE A 147 6.98 8.45 -9.05
N TYR A 148 5.76 8.16 -9.48
CA TYR A 148 5.45 7.89 -10.87
C TYR A 148 4.40 8.88 -11.37
N SER A 149 4.64 9.47 -12.53
CA SER A 149 3.68 10.35 -13.20
C SER A 149 2.98 9.62 -14.33
N PHE A 150 1.68 9.87 -14.48
CA PHE A 150 0.86 9.31 -15.56
C PHE A 150 -0.29 10.24 -15.92
N GLU A 151 -0.92 10.01 -17.06
CA GLU A 151 -2.11 10.74 -17.48
C GLU A 151 -3.33 9.82 -17.42
N ALA A 152 -4.42 10.28 -16.81
CA ALA A 152 -5.65 9.53 -16.72
C ALA A 152 -6.87 10.44 -16.75
N ALA A 153 -8.05 9.85 -17.04
CA ALA A 153 -9.35 10.49 -16.99
C ALA A 153 -10.44 9.46 -16.65
N GLY A 154 -11.45 9.87 -15.91
CA GLY A 154 -12.61 9.03 -15.60
C GLY A 154 -12.25 7.81 -14.77
N GLU A 155 -12.60 6.62 -15.24
CA GLU A 155 -12.28 5.38 -14.55
C GLU A 155 -10.82 5.00 -14.76
N CYS A 156 -10.14 4.63 -13.69
CA CYS A 156 -8.72 4.30 -13.69
C CYS A 156 -8.48 3.10 -12.77
N THR A 157 -7.72 2.14 -13.25
CA THR A 157 -7.31 0.98 -12.47
C THR A 157 -5.82 1.04 -12.16
N LEU A 158 -5.49 1.00 -10.89
CA LEU A 158 -4.12 0.83 -10.41
C LEU A 158 -3.88 -0.64 -10.11
N LEU A 159 -2.75 -1.19 -10.57
CA LEU A 159 -2.36 -2.55 -10.28
C LEU A 159 -0.90 -2.59 -9.82
N LEU A 160 -0.67 -3.29 -8.74
CA LEU A 160 0.67 -3.46 -8.17
C LEU A 160 0.95 -4.96 -7.94
N GLU A 161 1.78 -5.56 -8.79
CA GLU A 161 2.38 -6.87 -8.53
C GLU A 161 3.47 -6.72 -7.49
N THR A 162 3.44 -7.51 -6.42
CA THR A 162 4.44 -7.43 -5.33
C THR A 162 5.00 -8.81 -5.01
N ARG A 163 6.29 -8.87 -4.68
CA ARG A 163 6.94 -10.07 -4.18
C ARG A 163 8.00 -9.72 -3.14
N ASP A 164 8.03 -10.51 -2.07
CA ASP A 164 9.09 -10.49 -1.05
C ASP A 164 9.51 -11.91 -0.66
N GLU A 165 10.82 -12.11 -0.51
CA GLU A 165 11.42 -13.40 -0.12
C GLU A 165 12.31 -13.28 1.12
N SER A 166 12.53 -12.09 1.65
CA SER A 166 13.59 -11.88 2.64
C SER A 166 13.24 -11.00 3.84
N HIS A 167 12.18 -10.17 3.75
CA HIS A 167 11.88 -9.22 4.81
C HIS A 167 10.79 -9.71 5.78
N TYR A 168 10.80 -9.15 6.98
CA TYR A 168 9.71 -9.34 7.93
C TYR A 168 8.41 -8.70 7.45
N TYR A 169 8.53 -7.52 6.84
CA TYR A 169 7.41 -6.82 6.20
C TYR A 169 7.30 -7.28 4.75
N SER A 170 6.08 -7.42 4.25
CA SER A 170 5.84 -7.79 2.86
C SER A 170 4.53 -7.22 2.34
N GLY A 171 4.46 -6.98 1.04
CA GLY A 171 3.35 -6.32 0.39
C GLY A 171 3.26 -4.83 0.71
N MET A 172 2.11 -4.21 0.44
CA MET A 172 1.88 -2.81 0.76
C MET A 172 1.55 -2.62 2.24
N THR A 173 2.54 -2.16 3.02
CA THR A 173 2.37 -1.82 4.43
C THR A 173 2.01 -0.36 4.66
N TYR A 174 2.26 0.49 3.69
CA TYR A 174 1.91 1.92 3.70
C TYR A 174 1.09 2.29 2.46
N PRO A 175 0.04 3.12 2.62
CA PRO A 175 -0.80 3.51 1.49
C PRO A 175 -0.07 4.42 0.52
N PRO A 176 -0.20 4.19 -0.79
CA PRO A 176 0.24 5.14 -1.80
C PRO A 176 -0.50 6.48 -1.69
N ALA A 177 0.18 7.57 -2.07
CA ALA A 177 -0.39 8.91 -2.09
C ALA A 177 -0.55 9.40 -3.53
N LEU A 178 -1.79 9.69 -3.94
CA LEU A 178 -2.16 10.15 -5.28
C LEU A 178 -2.61 11.61 -5.25
N GLY A 179 -2.19 12.39 -6.23
CA GLY A 179 -2.65 13.77 -6.44
C GLY A 179 -2.34 14.24 -7.85
N GLU A 180 -2.71 15.47 -8.17
CA GLU A 180 -2.20 16.11 -9.37
C GLU A 180 -0.67 16.21 -9.28
N GLU A 181 0.01 16.04 -10.42
CA GLU A 181 1.48 15.95 -10.46
C GLU A 181 2.15 17.13 -9.77
N SER A 182 1.66 18.35 -10.03
CA SER A 182 2.19 19.57 -9.41
C SER A 182 2.12 19.55 -7.90
N VAL A 183 1.05 19.01 -7.33
CA VAL A 183 0.84 18.95 -5.87
C VAL A 183 1.77 17.92 -5.24
N VAL A 184 1.85 16.73 -5.83
CA VAL A 184 2.70 15.66 -5.29
C VAL A 184 4.19 16.02 -5.36
N LEU A 185 4.65 16.59 -6.49
CA LEU A 185 6.05 16.96 -6.67
C LEU A 185 6.50 18.15 -5.83
N HIS A 186 5.58 19.03 -5.41
CA HIS A 186 5.91 20.13 -4.49
C HIS A 186 6.11 19.69 -3.04
N ARG A 187 5.67 18.46 -2.69
CA ARG A 187 5.78 17.93 -1.33
C ARG A 187 7.14 17.26 -1.06
N VAL A 188 7.86 16.90 -2.11
CA VAL A 188 9.18 16.23 -2.07
C VAL A 188 10.28 17.26 -2.27
#